data_a82a48add64f3d700bcb888681658241
#
_entry.id   a82a48add64f3d700bcb888681658241
#
_cell.length_a   1.000
_cell.length_b   1.000
_cell.length_c   1.000
_cell.angle_alpha   90.00
_cell.angle_beta   90.00
_cell.angle_gamma   90.00
#
_symmetry.space_group_name_H-M   'P 1'
#
loop_
_entity.id
_entity.type
_entity.pdbx_description
1 polymer ?
#
loop_
_entity_poly.entity_id
_entity_poly.type
_entity_poly.pdbx_seq_one_letter_code
_entity_poly.pdbx_strand_id
1 'polypeptide(L)'
;MSWDEITEPRRREELLAAAVARAYGAKAAAERQETPAPESPSGEIWSTDDGRSTVWAIPGEGEVVLADVHTAEQDPEAVWALLEDLAVVAGWTGIWHFSSFSGDPFMAALAESADALRVATKMRVEVAEVPAPSGIRLHPMDDADYAAFRDASDEEYAQERFDSGADPTIEAARRTTAEQMLELLPDGLQTSGNRFWTVRDGDDRRVGILWLHLRENLGFIYDIAMDEDRRGQGLGTQTLRAAAAETARAGLGVLALNVFGSNPGARRLYEREGYRVTESLWSLPIPRR
;
A
#
# COMPACT_ATOMS: atom_id res chain seq x y z
N MET A 1 -28.75 14.48 -13.57
CA MET A 1 -28.18 14.36 -12.22
C MET A 1 -27.05 15.37 -12.19
N SER A 2 -27.05 16.29 -11.24
CA SER A 2 -25.99 17.29 -11.08
C SER A 2 -25.18 16.99 -9.83
N TRP A 3 -23.91 17.38 -9.83
CA TRP A 3 -23.05 17.31 -8.67
C TRP A 3 -22.89 18.69 -8.04
N ASP A 4 -22.99 18.73 -6.71
CA ASP A 4 -22.77 19.94 -5.92
C ASP A 4 -21.67 19.67 -4.88
N GLU A 5 -20.69 20.57 -4.78
CA GLU A 5 -19.75 20.57 -3.66
C GLU A 5 -20.48 21.00 -2.38
N ILE A 6 -20.33 20.22 -1.34
CA ILE A 6 -20.99 20.48 -0.05
C ILE A 6 -20.10 21.39 0.79
N THR A 7 -20.40 22.68 0.74
CA THR A 7 -19.67 23.74 1.47
C THR A 7 -20.40 24.21 2.73
N GLU A 8 -21.70 23.89 2.88
CA GLU A 8 -22.46 24.21 4.10
C GLU A 8 -21.86 23.45 5.29
N PRO A 9 -21.38 24.15 6.36
CA PRO A 9 -20.49 23.53 7.35
C PRO A 9 -21.08 22.30 8.04
N ARG A 10 -22.33 22.39 8.49
CA ARG A 10 -22.96 21.27 9.22
C ARG A 10 -23.17 20.04 8.33
N ARG A 11 -23.70 20.26 7.12
CA ARG A 11 -23.93 19.17 6.17
C ARG A 11 -22.62 18.55 5.71
N ARG A 12 -21.58 19.37 5.48
CA ARG A 12 -20.24 18.90 5.15
C ARG A 12 -19.65 18.03 6.25
N GLU A 13 -19.75 18.47 7.50
CA GLU A 13 -19.28 17.71 8.67
C GLU A 13 -20.00 16.35 8.78
N GLU A 14 -21.32 16.32 8.64
CA GLU A 14 -22.11 15.08 8.70
C GLU A 14 -21.71 14.10 7.58
N LEU A 15 -21.61 14.55 6.33
CA LEU A 15 -21.25 13.69 5.20
C LEU A 15 -19.79 13.24 5.24
N LEU A 16 -18.87 14.13 5.64
CA LEU A 16 -17.45 13.78 5.79
C LEU A 16 -17.25 12.75 6.92
N ALA A 17 -17.91 12.91 8.05
CA ALA A 17 -17.87 11.94 9.13
C ALA A 17 -18.38 10.56 8.67
N ALA A 18 -19.46 10.52 7.90
CA ALA A 18 -19.99 9.27 7.34
C ALA A 18 -19.03 8.63 6.34
N ALA A 19 -18.40 9.42 5.46
CA ALA A 19 -17.41 8.94 4.49
C ALA A 19 -16.16 8.36 5.18
N VAL A 20 -15.63 9.09 6.17
CA VAL A 20 -14.51 8.64 7.00
C VAL A 20 -14.84 7.33 7.72
N ALA A 21 -16.04 7.24 8.32
CA ALA A 21 -16.47 6.02 9.01
C ALA A 21 -16.54 4.81 8.05
N ARG A 22 -17.01 4.98 6.80
CA ARG A 22 -17.04 3.91 5.80
C ARG A 22 -15.61 3.50 5.38
N ALA A 23 -14.78 4.46 4.96
CA ALA A 23 -13.42 4.20 4.48
C ALA A 23 -12.55 3.52 5.55
N TYR A 24 -12.54 4.06 6.77
CA TYR A 24 -11.74 3.51 7.87
C TYR A 24 -12.35 2.26 8.48
N GLY A 25 -13.67 2.12 8.45
CA GLY A 25 -14.36 0.89 8.83
C GLY A 25 -14.03 -0.27 7.89
N ALA A 26 -14.02 -0.04 6.57
CA ALA A 26 -13.63 -1.04 5.59
C ALA A 26 -12.16 -1.45 5.76
N LYS A 27 -11.26 -0.47 5.98
CA LYS A 27 -9.85 -0.71 6.26
C LYS A 27 -9.65 -1.53 7.54
N ALA A 28 -10.27 -1.13 8.65
CA ALA A 28 -10.17 -1.83 9.93
C ALA A 28 -10.68 -3.29 9.82
N ALA A 29 -11.78 -3.50 9.11
CA ALA A 29 -12.32 -4.84 8.87
C ALA A 29 -11.36 -5.72 8.04
N ALA A 30 -10.76 -5.19 6.99
CA ALA A 30 -9.78 -5.88 6.16
C ALA A 30 -8.51 -6.22 6.93
N GLU A 31 -8.02 -5.30 7.74
CA GLU A 31 -6.84 -5.47 8.58
C GLU A 31 -7.12 -6.29 9.86
N ARG A 32 -8.39 -6.53 10.21
CA ARG A 32 -8.83 -7.13 11.47
C ARG A 32 -8.20 -6.46 12.70
N GLN A 33 -8.12 -5.14 12.64
CA GLN A 33 -7.45 -4.31 13.63
C GLN A 33 -8.11 -2.94 13.65
N GLU A 34 -8.18 -2.30 14.81
CA GLU A 34 -8.58 -0.90 14.89
C GLU A 34 -7.62 -0.03 14.10
N THR A 35 -8.19 0.79 13.21
CA THR A 35 -7.45 1.77 12.42
C THR A 35 -8.02 3.13 12.76
N PRO A 36 -7.28 3.98 13.50
CA PRO A 36 -7.78 5.29 13.88
C PRO A 36 -7.99 6.15 12.64
N ALA A 37 -9.14 6.79 12.57
CA ALA A 37 -9.41 7.80 11.57
C ALA A 37 -8.58 9.07 11.86
N PRO A 38 -8.28 9.90 10.84
CA PRO A 38 -7.59 11.17 11.05
C PRO A 38 -8.43 12.10 11.93
N GLU A 39 -7.79 12.82 12.86
CA GLU A 39 -8.46 13.78 13.73
C GLU A 39 -9.08 14.93 12.93
N SER A 40 -8.47 15.32 11.83
CA SER A 40 -8.91 16.39 10.94
C SER A 40 -8.85 15.94 9.49
N PRO A 41 -9.87 15.21 9.00
CA PRO A 41 -9.90 14.77 7.61
C PRO A 41 -9.99 15.97 6.66
N SER A 42 -9.12 16.00 5.67
CA SER A 42 -9.08 17.01 4.60
C SER A 42 -9.83 16.53 3.35
N GLY A 43 -10.01 17.44 2.39
CA GLY A 43 -10.59 17.15 1.09
C GLY A 43 -11.97 17.74 0.86
N GLU A 44 -12.54 17.40 -0.25
CA GLU A 44 -13.83 17.87 -0.74
C GLU A 44 -14.90 16.79 -0.53
N ILE A 45 -16.15 17.21 -0.25
CA ILE A 45 -17.32 16.33 -0.24
C ILE A 45 -18.26 16.79 -1.35
N TRP A 46 -18.55 15.88 -2.24
CA TRP A 46 -19.48 16.06 -3.35
C TRP A 46 -20.71 15.20 -3.16
N SER A 47 -21.89 15.71 -3.56
CA SER A 47 -23.14 14.95 -3.52
C SER A 47 -23.97 15.22 -4.75
N THR A 48 -24.68 14.21 -5.22
CA THR A 48 -25.72 14.43 -6.25
C THR A 48 -26.92 15.17 -5.70
N ASP A 49 -27.63 15.89 -6.57
CA ASP A 49 -28.84 16.67 -6.26
C ASP A 49 -29.94 15.85 -5.58
N ASP A 50 -30.03 14.57 -5.87
CA ASP A 50 -30.95 13.62 -5.24
C ASP A 50 -30.41 12.97 -3.96
N GLY A 51 -29.15 13.26 -3.59
CA GLY A 51 -28.48 12.73 -2.41
C GLY A 51 -28.15 11.23 -2.46
N ARG A 52 -28.28 10.57 -3.61
CA ARG A 52 -28.07 9.12 -3.75
C ARG A 52 -26.60 8.73 -3.91
N SER A 53 -25.76 9.70 -4.28
CA SER A 53 -24.33 9.47 -4.40
C SER A 53 -23.56 10.55 -3.67
N THR A 54 -22.50 10.16 -2.94
CA THR A 54 -21.54 11.03 -2.30
C THR A 54 -20.14 10.56 -2.56
N VAL A 55 -19.22 11.51 -2.75
CA VAL A 55 -17.79 11.23 -2.96
C VAL A 55 -16.98 12.10 -2.00
N TRP A 56 -16.08 11.46 -1.26
CA TRP A 56 -15.01 12.14 -0.56
C TRP A 56 -13.75 12.06 -1.39
N ALA A 57 -13.28 13.23 -1.85
CA ALA A 57 -12.11 13.35 -2.69
C ALA A 57 -11.06 14.25 -2.05
N ILE A 58 -9.80 13.95 -2.30
CA ILE A 58 -8.63 14.73 -1.85
C ILE A 58 -7.85 15.11 -3.10
N PRO A 59 -8.14 16.29 -3.70
CA PRO A 59 -7.40 16.79 -4.86
C PRO A 59 -5.97 17.17 -4.50
N GLY A 60 -5.03 16.81 -5.40
CA GLY A 60 -3.62 17.17 -5.39
C GLY A 60 -3.17 17.75 -6.74
N GLU A 61 -1.89 17.99 -6.90
CA GLU A 61 -1.32 18.47 -8.15
C GLU A 61 -1.24 17.34 -9.19
N GLY A 62 -2.18 17.33 -10.15
CA GLY A 62 -2.24 16.31 -11.20
C GLY A 62 -2.79 14.95 -10.74
N GLU A 63 -3.35 14.88 -9.55
CA GLU A 63 -3.95 13.65 -9.01
C GLU A 63 -5.16 13.96 -8.12
N VAL A 64 -6.03 12.98 -7.95
CA VAL A 64 -7.17 13.04 -7.03
C VAL A 64 -7.31 11.70 -6.32
N VAL A 65 -7.26 11.72 -5.00
CA VAL A 65 -7.56 10.51 -4.21
C VAL A 65 -9.07 10.43 -3.99
N LEU A 66 -9.72 9.39 -4.52
CA LEU A 66 -11.09 9.04 -4.18
C LEU A 66 -11.05 8.24 -2.86
N ALA A 67 -11.20 8.94 -1.75
CA ALA A 67 -11.08 8.37 -0.42
C ALA A 67 -12.32 7.57 0.00
N ASP A 68 -13.51 7.93 -0.51
CA ASP A 68 -14.76 7.19 -0.35
C ASP A 68 -15.69 7.47 -1.52
N VAL A 69 -16.28 6.43 -2.08
CA VAL A 69 -17.31 6.50 -3.12
C VAL A 69 -18.55 5.76 -2.59
N HIS A 70 -19.57 6.48 -2.26
CA HIS A 70 -20.83 5.92 -1.80
C HIS A 70 -21.95 6.23 -2.80
N THR A 71 -22.61 5.21 -3.31
CA THR A 71 -23.69 5.36 -4.32
C THR A 71 -24.74 4.27 -4.17
N ALA A 72 -25.97 4.58 -4.58
CA ALA A 72 -27.03 3.59 -4.74
C ALA A 72 -26.92 2.83 -6.08
N GLU A 73 -26.11 3.33 -7.04
CA GLU A 73 -25.82 2.64 -8.29
C GLU A 73 -24.91 1.42 -8.03
N GLN A 74 -25.22 0.30 -8.68
CA GLN A 74 -24.46 -0.95 -8.50
C GLN A 74 -23.75 -1.38 -9.79
N ASP A 75 -24.09 -0.78 -10.93
CA ASP A 75 -23.39 -1.02 -12.18
C ASP A 75 -22.06 -0.22 -12.21
N PRO A 76 -20.90 -0.90 -12.25
CA PRO A 76 -19.62 -0.23 -12.25
C PRO A 76 -19.41 0.76 -13.40
N GLU A 77 -19.92 0.45 -14.61
CA GLU A 77 -19.80 1.35 -15.77
C GLU A 77 -20.62 2.63 -15.55
N ALA A 78 -21.81 2.53 -14.99
CA ALA A 78 -22.64 3.69 -14.64
C ALA A 78 -22.00 4.53 -13.53
N VAL A 79 -21.32 3.89 -12.56
CA VAL A 79 -20.59 4.61 -11.51
C VAL A 79 -19.39 5.37 -12.09
N TRP A 80 -18.64 4.77 -13.02
CA TRP A 80 -17.56 5.50 -13.70
C TRP A 80 -18.09 6.70 -14.49
N ALA A 81 -19.20 6.55 -15.19
CA ALA A 81 -19.81 7.69 -15.88
C ALA A 81 -20.21 8.82 -14.92
N LEU A 82 -20.70 8.51 -13.72
CA LEU A 82 -20.95 9.50 -12.66
C LEU A 82 -19.67 10.17 -12.15
N LEU A 83 -18.60 9.42 -11.96
CA LEU A 83 -17.29 9.97 -11.51
C LEU A 83 -16.64 10.83 -12.59
N GLU A 84 -16.78 10.47 -13.86
CA GLU A 84 -16.32 11.29 -14.99
C GLU A 84 -17.08 12.62 -15.07
N ASP A 85 -18.40 12.59 -14.91
CA ASP A 85 -19.21 13.81 -14.84
C ASP A 85 -18.83 14.68 -13.63
N LEU A 86 -18.56 14.07 -12.47
CA LEU A 86 -18.04 14.77 -11.29
C LEU A 86 -16.69 15.43 -11.59
N ALA A 87 -15.75 14.71 -12.22
CA ALA A 87 -14.44 15.25 -12.55
C ALA A 87 -14.53 16.50 -13.44
N VAL A 88 -15.48 16.51 -14.41
CA VAL A 88 -15.73 17.69 -15.26
C VAL A 88 -16.27 18.86 -14.42
N VAL A 89 -17.25 18.63 -13.55
CA VAL A 89 -17.83 19.67 -12.69
C VAL A 89 -16.82 20.24 -11.71
N ALA A 90 -16.01 19.37 -11.10
CA ALA A 90 -14.97 19.74 -10.13
C ALA A 90 -13.70 20.32 -10.79
N GLY A 91 -13.54 20.17 -12.10
CA GLY A 91 -12.34 20.59 -12.81
C GLY A 91 -11.13 19.70 -12.54
N TRP A 92 -11.34 18.45 -12.14
CA TRP A 92 -10.26 17.52 -11.86
C TRP A 92 -9.58 17.03 -13.13
N THR A 93 -8.27 16.89 -13.07
CA THR A 93 -7.44 16.38 -14.17
C THR A 93 -6.31 15.51 -13.62
N GLY A 94 -5.72 14.68 -14.48
CA GLY A 94 -4.57 13.85 -14.12
C GLY A 94 -4.98 12.40 -13.84
N ILE A 95 -4.78 11.93 -12.63
CA ILE A 95 -4.96 10.52 -12.27
C ILE A 95 -5.83 10.40 -11.02
N TRP A 96 -6.81 9.51 -11.04
CA TRP A 96 -7.46 9.04 -9.83
C TRP A 96 -6.62 7.99 -9.13
N HIS A 97 -6.50 8.11 -7.81
CA HIS A 97 -6.04 7.05 -6.92
C HIS A 97 -7.16 6.64 -5.99
N PHE A 98 -7.33 5.34 -5.78
CA PHE A 98 -8.33 4.82 -4.85
C PHE A 98 -7.94 3.45 -4.31
N SER A 99 -8.51 3.07 -3.17
CA SER A 99 -8.27 1.77 -2.55
C SER A 99 -9.50 0.87 -2.63
N SER A 100 -9.27 -0.43 -2.82
CA SER A 100 -10.25 -1.46 -2.51
C SER A 100 -9.76 -2.28 -1.32
N PHE A 101 -10.65 -2.53 -0.36
CA PHE A 101 -10.33 -3.33 0.83
C PHE A 101 -10.87 -4.74 0.69
N SER A 102 -10.19 -5.69 1.30
CA SER A 102 -10.66 -7.08 1.38
C SER A 102 -12.00 -7.12 2.12
N GLY A 103 -13.01 -7.70 1.48
CA GLY A 103 -14.39 -7.65 1.99
C GLY A 103 -15.26 -6.54 1.40
N ASP A 104 -14.70 -5.66 0.58
CA ASP A 104 -15.43 -4.68 -0.21
C ASP A 104 -15.41 -5.06 -1.70
N PRO A 105 -16.35 -5.87 -2.18
CA PRO A 105 -16.38 -6.31 -3.57
C PRO A 105 -16.73 -5.18 -4.55
N PHE A 106 -17.39 -4.12 -4.11
CA PHE A 106 -17.82 -3.02 -4.98
C PHE A 106 -16.62 -2.24 -5.53
N MET A 107 -15.71 -1.75 -4.65
CA MET A 107 -14.53 -1.02 -5.11
C MET A 107 -13.57 -1.89 -5.92
N ALA A 108 -13.51 -3.20 -5.66
CA ALA A 108 -12.73 -4.13 -6.49
C ALA A 108 -13.33 -4.29 -7.89
N ALA A 109 -14.65 -4.48 -7.99
CA ALA A 109 -15.36 -4.57 -9.27
C ALA A 109 -15.26 -3.26 -10.06
N LEU A 110 -15.34 -2.12 -9.39
CA LEU A 110 -15.16 -0.80 -9.99
C LEU A 110 -13.77 -0.66 -10.62
N ALA A 111 -12.71 -1.09 -9.93
CA ALA A 111 -11.35 -1.07 -10.47
C ALA A 111 -11.19 -1.98 -11.70
N GLU A 112 -11.75 -3.18 -11.64
CA GLU A 112 -11.65 -4.18 -12.71
C GLU A 112 -12.44 -3.77 -13.97
N SER A 113 -13.61 -3.13 -13.81
CA SER A 113 -14.44 -2.70 -14.93
C SER A 113 -13.79 -1.61 -15.81
N ALA A 114 -12.90 -0.82 -15.26
CA ALA A 114 -12.19 0.25 -15.95
C ALA A 114 -10.75 -0.12 -16.34
N ASP A 115 -10.34 -1.37 -16.19
CA ASP A 115 -8.95 -1.80 -16.37
C ASP A 115 -7.94 -0.93 -15.57
N ALA A 116 -8.35 -0.51 -14.35
CA ALA A 116 -7.50 0.32 -13.51
C ALA A 116 -6.16 -0.37 -13.21
N LEU A 117 -5.08 0.39 -13.25
CA LEU A 117 -3.75 -0.13 -12.93
C LEU A 117 -3.64 -0.38 -11.43
N ARG A 118 -3.29 -1.60 -11.04
CA ARG A 118 -2.96 -1.91 -9.64
C ARG A 118 -1.56 -1.41 -9.33
N VAL A 119 -1.46 -0.34 -8.55
CA VAL A 119 -0.19 0.28 -8.13
C VAL A 119 0.51 -0.57 -7.08
N ALA A 120 -0.24 -0.98 -6.04
CA ALA A 120 0.31 -1.75 -4.93
C ALA A 120 -0.76 -2.61 -4.26
N THR A 121 -0.30 -3.60 -3.50
CA THR A 121 -1.15 -4.49 -2.69
C THR A 121 -0.54 -4.64 -1.30
N LYS A 122 -1.29 -4.32 -0.26
CA LYS A 122 -0.92 -4.62 1.12
C LYS A 122 -1.38 -6.02 1.49
N MET A 123 -0.50 -6.77 2.10
CA MET A 123 -0.76 -8.15 2.50
C MET A 123 -0.30 -8.39 3.92
N ARG A 124 -0.94 -9.33 4.61
CA ARG A 124 -0.57 -9.72 5.98
C ARG A 124 -0.77 -11.20 6.23
N VAL A 125 -0.05 -11.72 7.24
CA VAL A 125 -0.17 -13.10 7.74
C VAL A 125 -0.12 -13.10 9.26
N GLU A 126 -0.83 -14.03 9.89
CA GLU A 126 -0.67 -14.34 11.31
C GLU A 126 0.61 -15.15 11.49
N VAL A 127 1.56 -14.67 12.29
CA VAL A 127 2.90 -15.30 12.40
C VAL A 127 2.84 -16.72 12.93
N ALA A 128 1.81 -17.07 13.71
CA ALA A 128 1.59 -18.42 14.23
C ALA A 128 1.25 -19.44 13.13
N GLU A 129 0.79 -18.99 11.97
CA GLU A 129 0.45 -19.83 10.81
C GLU A 129 1.67 -20.07 9.90
N VAL A 130 2.79 -19.35 10.12
CA VAL A 130 3.98 -19.43 9.28
C VAL A 130 4.90 -20.54 9.77
N PRO A 131 5.32 -21.47 8.90
CA PRO A 131 6.29 -22.50 9.26
C PRO A 131 7.66 -21.91 9.67
N ALA A 132 8.38 -22.64 10.52
CA ALA A 132 9.73 -22.23 10.90
C ALA A 132 10.68 -22.17 9.68
N PRO A 133 11.61 -21.20 9.66
CA PRO A 133 12.61 -21.10 8.60
C PRO A 133 13.63 -22.24 8.66
N SER A 134 14.20 -22.58 7.52
CA SER A 134 15.29 -23.58 7.42
C SER A 134 16.30 -23.18 6.36
N GLY A 135 17.55 -23.64 6.51
CA GLY A 135 18.59 -23.49 5.49
C GLY A 135 19.12 -22.07 5.28
N ILE A 136 18.70 -21.11 6.09
CA ILE A 136 19.21 -19.73 6.07
C ILE A 136 19.53 -19.24 7.49
N ARG A 137 20.32 -18.17 7.56
CA ARG A 137 20.59 -17.40 8.79
C ARG A 137 20.48 -15.91 8.50
N LEU A 138 19.99 -15.16 9.49
CA LEU A 138 19.94 -13.70 9.47
C LEU A 138 21.15 -13.15 10.22
N HIS A 139 22.02 -12.40 9.54
CA HIS A 139 23.15 -11.69 10.12
C HIS A 139 22.83 -10.19 10.15
N PRO A 140 22.83 -9.53 11.32
CA PRO A 140 22.65 -8.08 11.38
C PRO A 140 23.66 -7.39 10.46
N MET A 141 23.20 -6.40 9.70
CA MET A 141 24.08 -5.57 8.86
C MET A 141 25.00 -4.75 9.75
N ASP A 142 26.26 -4.63 9.35
CA ASP A 142 27.15 -3.59 9.83
C ASP A 142 27.00 -2.30 9.00
N ASP A 143 27.76 -1.24 9.33
CA ASP A 143 27.67 0.05 8.65
C ASP A 143 28.01 -0.06 7.15
N ALA A 144 28.94 -0.95 6.77
CA ALA A 144 29.34 -1.13 5.38
C ALA A 144 28.27 -1.91 4.57
N ASP A 145 27.72 -2.98 5.16
CA ASP A 145 26.60 -3.74 4.59
C ASP A 145 25.37 -2.83 4.41
N TYR A 146 25.09 -1.99 5.43
CA TYR A 146 23.94 -1.07 5.40
C TYR A 146 24.12 0.02 4.32
N ALA A 147 25.28 0.62 4.18
CA ALA A 147 25.55 1.62 3.14
C ALA A 147 25.34 1.02 1.74
N ALA A 148 25.90 -0.17 1.48
CA ALA A 148 25.72 -0.87 0.20
C ALA A 148 24.25 -1.26 -0.06
N PHE A 149 23.53 -1.67 0.99
CA PHE A 149 22.09 -1.94 0.93
C PHE A 149 21.31 -0.68 0.52
N ARG A 150 21.58 0.47 1.18
CA ARG A 150 20.86 1.73 0.93
C ARG A 150 21.01 2.18 -0.52
N ASP A 151 22.24 2.18 -1.04
CA ASP A 151 22.53 2.60 -2.42
C ASP A 151 21.77 1.75 -3.45
N ALA A 152 21.65 0.44 -3.23
CA ALA A 152 20.96 -0.46 -4.12
C ALA A 152 19.43 -0.39 -3.96
N SER A 153 18.94 -0.41 -2.73
CA SER A 153 17.50 -0.47 -2.40
C SER A 153 16.76 0.81 -2.78
N ASP A 154 17.38 1.98 -2.62
CA ASP A 154 16.76 3.27 -2.98
C ASP A 154 16.52 3.38 -4.49
N GLU A 155 17.46 2.93 -5.31
CA GLU A 155 17.29 2.96 -6.77
C GLU A 155 16.27 1.92 -7.23
N GLU A 156 16.30 0.68 -6.66
CA GLU A 156 15.32 -0.37 -6.97
C GLU A 156 13.90 0.07 -6.56
N TYR A 157 13.75 0.66 -5.38
CA TYR A 157 12.46 1.17 -4.90
C TYR A 157 11.91 2.31 -5.78
N ALA A 158 12.78 3.25 -6.20
CA ALA A 158 12.40 4.32 -7.13
C ALA A 158 11.95 3.74 -8.49
N GLN A 159 12.66 2.73 -9.00
CA GLN A 159 12.28 2.06 -10.24
C GLN A 159 10.93 1.34 -10.11
N GLU A 160 10.71 0.60 -9.02
CA GLU A 160 9.43 -0.08 -8.77
C GLU A 160 8.25 0.89 -8.65
N ARG A 161 8.46 2.04 -8.00
CA ARG A 161 7.45 3.11 -7.92
C ARG A 161 7.08 3.65 -9.30
N PHE A 162 8.08 3.92 -10.14
CA PHE A 162 7.86 4.37 -11.50
C PHE A 162 7.16 3.31 -12.35
N ASP A 163 7.64 2.07 -12.35
CA ASP A 163 7.08 0.96 -13.13
C ASP A 163 5.64 0.59 -12.73
N SER A 164 5.29 0.79 -11.46
CA SER A 164 3.93 0.58 -10.95
C SER A 164 2.98 1.73 -11.21
N GLY A 165 3.48 2.87 -11.73
CA GLY A 165 2.70 4.08 -11.94
C GLY A 165 2.38 4.84 -10.65
N ALA A 166 3.12 4.57 -9.56
CA ALA A 166 3.00 5.33 -8.31
C ALA A 166 3.57 6.74 -8.43
N ASP A 167 4.53 6.94 -9.33
CA ASP A 167 5.08 8.24 -9.69
C ASP A 167 5.10 8.43 -11.22
N PRO A 168 4.88 9.66 -11.71
CA PRO A 168 4.75 9.91 -13.15
C PRO A 168 6.09 9.87 -13.92
N THR A 169 7.23 10.05 -13.24
CA THR A 169 8.58 9.98 -13.82
C THR A 169 9.57 9.34 -12.86
N ILE A 170 10.66 8.81 -13.39
CA ILE A 170 11.71 8.21 -12.55
C ILE A 170 12.38 9.28 -11.63
N GLU A 171 12.49 10.52 -12.08
CA GLU A 171 13.02 11.61 -11.26
C GLU A 171 12.08 11.97 -10.11
N ALA A 172 10.77 11.92 -10.33
CA ALA A 172 9.78 12.07 -9.27
C ALA A 172 9.88 10.91 -8.27
N ALA A 173 9.96 9.68 -8.76
CA ALA A 173 10.11 8.48 -7.94
C ALA A 173 11.37 8.54 -7.05
N ARG A 174 12.51 8.95 -7.60
CA ARG A 174 13.77 9.14 -6.83
C ARG A 174 13.63 10.20 -5.74
N ARG A 175 12.97 11.33 -6.04
CA ARG A 175 12.71 12.36 -5.02
C ARG A 175 11.83 11.83 -3.90
N THR A 176 10.70 11.24 -4.24
CA THR A 176 9.76 10.67 -3.28
C THR A 176 10.44 9.59 -2.43
N THR A 177 11.25 8.74 -3.04
CA THR A 177 12.04 7.73 -2.33
C THR A 177 12.99 8.38 -1.33
N ALA A 178 13.75 9.37 -1.74
CA ALA A 178 14.71 10.04 -0.85
C ALA A 178 14.00 10.72 0.35
N GLU A 179 12.89 11.41 0.11
CA GLU A 179 12.08 12.04 1.16
C GLU A 179 11.52 11.00 2.15
N GLN A 180 10.91 9.93 1.64
CA GLN A 180 10.36 8.86 2.47
C GLN A 180 11.43 8.15 3.30
N MET A 181 12.63 7.95 2.73
CA MET A 181 13.71 7.29 3.45
C MET A 181 14.29 8.16 4.58
N LEU A 182 14.31 9.48 4.41
CA LEU A 182 14.69 10.39 5.51
C LEU A 182 13.68 10.36 6.67
N GLU A 183 12.39 10.23 6.36
CA GLU A 183 11.35 10.10 7.39
C GLU A 183 11.36 8.73 8.08
N LEU A 184 11.54 7.66 7.30
CA LEU A 184 11.52 6.28 7.81
C LEU A 184 12.78 5.94 8.61
N LEU A 185 13.92 6.50 8.25
CA LEU A 185 15.24 6.16 8.78
C LEU A 185 16.04 7.41 9.22
N PRO A 186 15.47 8.25 10.13
CA PRO A 186 16.14 9.48 10.56
C PRO A 186 17.53 9.25 11.19
N ASP A 187 17.72 8.10 11.84
CA ASP A 187 18.99 7.68 12.46
C ASP A 187 19.68 6.53 11.69
N GLY A 188 19.31 6.34 10.41
CA GLY A 188 19.86 5.30 9.54
C GLY A 188 19.72 3.89 10.14
N LEU A 189 20.83 3.15 10.18
CA LEU A 189 20.89 1.80 10.76
C LEU A 189 20.41 1.72 12.22
N GLN A 190 20.53 2.81 12.99
CA GLN A 190 20.18 2.89 14.40
C GLN A 190 18.72 3.32 14.64
N THR A 191 17.95 3.58 13.58
CA THR A 191 16.54 3.98 13.71
C THR A 191 15.74 2.93 14.47
N SER A 192 15.12 3.35 15.57
CA SER A 192 14.40 2.46 16.48
C SER A 192 13.32 1.63 15.77
N GLY A 193 13.15 0.39 16.21
CA GLY A 193 12.19 -0.55 15.64
C GLY A 193 12.65 -1.23 14.34
N ASN A 194 13.60 -0.64 13.62
CA ASN A 194 14.13 -1.23 12.39
C ASN A 194 15.17 -2.32 12.66
N ARG A 195 15.16 -3.33 11.80
CA ARG A 195 16.10 -4.45 11.80
C ARG A 195 16.52 -4.71 10.37
N PHE A 196 17.84 -4.72 10.15
CA PHE A 196 18.43 -4.94 8.84
C PHE A 196 19.32 -6.17 8.90
N TRP A 197 19.11 -7.10 7.97
CA TRP A 197 19.90 -8.33 7.93
C TRP A 197 20.41 -8.63 6.52
N THR A 198 21.65 -9.06 6.46
CA THR A 198 22.17 -9.86 5.37
C THR A 198 21.68 -11.30 5.56
N VAL A 199 21.01 -11.86 4.56
CA VAL A 199 20.56 -13.26 4.56
C VAL A 199 21.70 -14.14 4.04
N ARG A 200 22.02 -15.20 4.79
CA ARG A 200 23.08 -16.18 4.43
C ARG A 200 22.49 -17.58 4.33
N ASP A 201 23.02 -18.38 3.40
CA ASP A 201 22.66 -19.79 3.24
C ASP A 201 23.37 -20.71 4.24
N GLY A 202 23.21 -22.04 4.07
CA GLY A 202 23.84 -23.04 4.93
C GLY A 202 25.36 -23.04 4.87
N ASP A 203 25.94 -22.57 3.77
CA ASP A 203 27.38 -22.43 3.54
C ASP A 203 27.95 -21.06 3.96
N ASP A 204 27.13 -20.25 4.66
CA ASP A 204 27.45 -18.90 5.11
C ASP A 204 27.70 -17.88 3.99
N ARG A 205 27.21 -18.16 2.78
CA ARG A 205 27.26 -17.24 1.65
C ARG A 205 26.10 -16.28 1.71
N ARG A 206 26.35 -14.99 1.40
CA ARG A 206 25.27 -14.01 1.22
C ARG A 206 24.36 -14.48 0.07
N VAL A 207 23.05 -14.36 0.28
CA VAL A 207 22.01 -14.75 -0.67
C VAL A 207 20.90 -13.72 -0.82
N GLY A 208 20.93 -12.64 -0.02
CA GLY A 208 19.93 -11.59 -0.06
C GLY A 208 19.94 -10.69 1.16
N ILE A 209 18.88 -9.90 1.28
CA ILE A 209 18.66 -8.95 2.38
C ILE A 209 17.25 -9.07 2.94
N LEU A 210 17.08 -8.56 4.18
CA LEU A 210 15.79 -8.36 4.81
C LEU A 210 15.82 -7.08 5.64
N TRP A 211 14.85 -6.19 5.39
CA TRP A 211 14.54 -5.05 6.22
C TRP A 211 13.16 -5.22 6.85
N LEU A 212 13.10 -5.35 8.17
CA LEU A 212 11.90 -5.51 8.96
C LEU A 212 11.78 -4.36 9.96
N HIS A 213 10.61 -3.73 10.03
CA HIS A 213 10.28 -2.77 11.07
C HIS A 213 9.29 -3.41 12.06
N LEU A 214 9.68 -3.47 13.31
CA LEU A 214 8.84 -3.91 14.42
C LEU A 214 8.08 -2.68 14.96
N ARG A 215 6.84 -2.55 14.54
CA ARG A 215 5.91 -1.50 14.98
C ARG A 215 5.26 -1.92 16.30
N GLU A 216 4.43 -1.06 16.85
CA GLU A 216 3.74 -1.30 18.12
C GLU A 216 2.87 -2.57 18.08
N ASN A 217 2.22 -2.87 16.96
CA ASN A 217 1.19 -3.90 16.84
C ASN A 217 1.44 -4.93 15.74
N LEU A 218 2.46 -4.75 14.90
CA LEU A 218 2.83 -5.69 13.83
C LEU A 218 4.29 -5.54 13.40
N GLY A 219 4.86 -6.58 12.81
CA GLY A 219 6.06 -6.49 11.99
C GLY A 219 5.70 -6.05 10.57
N PHE A 220 6.52 -5.22 9.96
CA PHE A 220 6.33 -4.78 8.58
C PHE A 220 7.61 -4.98 7.78
N ILE A 221 7.55 -5.79 6.72
CA ILE A 221 8.66 -5.96 5.78
C ILE A 221 8.67 -4.76 4.84
N TYR A 222 9.72 -3.94 4.92
CA TYR A 222 9.97 -2.86 3.99
C TYR A 222 10.70 -3.34 2.75
N ASP A 223 11.68 -4.24 2.94
CA ASP A 223 12.42 -4.80 1.82
C ASP A 223 12.81 -6.26 2.07
N ILE A 224 12.67 -7.07 1.05
CA ILE A 224 13.10 -8.47 1.00
C ILE A 224 13.56 -8.79 -0.42
N ALA A 225 14.84 -8.92 -0.60
CA ALA A 225 15.43 -9.21 -1.90
C ALA A 225 16.40 -10.37 -1.84
N MET A 226 16.34 -11.25 -2.88
CA MET A 226 17.33 -12.30 -3.09
C MET A 226 18.26 -11.89 -4.22
N ASP A 227 19.55 -12.13 -4.01
CA ASP A 227 20.58 -11.93 -5.05
C ASP A 227 20.14 -12.65 -6.33
N GLU A 228 20.35 -12.04 -7.50
CA GLU A 228 19.76 -12.48 -8.76
C GLU A 228 20.11 -13.94 -9.12
N ASP A 229 21.36 -14.32 -8.93
CA ASP A 229 21.87 -15.68 -9.16
C ASP A 229 21.36 -16.72 -8.13
N ARG A 230 20.68 -16.26 -7.08
CA ARG A 230 20.14 -17.10 -5.99
C ARG A 230 18.61 -17.20 -6.02
N ARG A 231 17.96 -16.54 -6.98
CA ARG A 231 16.50 -16.62 -7.16
C ARG A 231 16.06 -18.01 -7.58
N GLY A 232 14.80 -18.35 -7.34
CA GLY A 232 14.21 -19.64 -7.71
C GLY A 232 14.63 -20.85 -6.86
N GLN A 233 15.47 -20.66 -5.82
CA GLN A 233 16.00 -21.72 -4.95
C GLN A 233 15.19 -21.88 -3.63
N GLY A 234 14.05 -21.21 -3.51
CA GLY A 234 13.22 -21.25 -2.29
C GLY A 234 13.71 -20.35 -1.15
N LEU A 235 14.82 -19.62 -1.32
CA LEU A 235 15.43 -18.80 -0.28
C LEU A 235 14.54 -17.65 0.17
N GLY A 236 13.81 -17.02 -0.76
CA GLY A 236 12.83 -15.98 -0.45
C GLY A 236 11.71 -16.48 0.49
N THR A 237 11.21 -17.70 0.27
CA THR A 237 10.27 -18.37 1.19
C THR A 237 10.88 -18.49 2.59
N GLN A 238 12.12 -18.94 2.71
CA GLN A 238 12.77 -19.11 4.01
C GLN A 238 13.02 -17.78 4.70
N THR A 239 13.31 -16.73 3.92
CA THR A 239 13.50 -15.37 4.44
C THR A 239 12.18 -14.78 4.97
N LEU A 240 11.06 -15.00 4.29
CA LEU A 240 9.72 -14.63 4.80
C LEU A 240 9.40 -15.33 6.13
N ARG A 241 9.70 -16.63 6.22
CA ARG A 241 9.52 -17.41 7.45
C ARG A 241 10.43 -16.91 8.57
N ALA A 242 11.66 -16.50 8.24
CA ALA A 242 12.56 -15.89 9.21
C ALA A 242 12.04 -14.54 9.71
N ALA A 243 11.50 -13.70 8.83
CA ALA A 243 10.84 -12.44 9.21
C ALA A 243 9.65 -12.68 10.15
N ALA A 244 8.82 -13.69 9.89
CA ALA A 244 7.72 -14.07 10.77
C ALA A 244 8.23 -14.55 12.15
N ALA A 245 9.30 -15.35 12.18
CA ALA A 245 9.92 -15.79 13.43
C ALA A 245 10.51 -14.63 14.25
N GLU A 246 11.14 -13.62 13.60
CA GLU A 246 11.61 -12.41 14.27
C GLU A 246 10.47 -11.57 14.83
N THR A 247 9.37 -11.44 14.06
CA THR A 247 8.15 -10.76 14.48
C THR A 247 7.55 -11.45 15.72
N ALA A 248 7.44 -12.77 15.70
CA ALA A 248 6.97 -13.56 16.86
C ALA A 248 7.88 -13.41 18.09
N ARG A 249 9.21 -13.39 17.92
CA ARG A 249 10.17 -13.17 19.02
C ARG A 249 10.01 -11.79 19.66
N ALA A 250 9.57 -10.80 18.90
CA ALA A 250 9.24 -9.49 19.42
C ALA A 250 7.87 -9.44 20.14
N GLY A 251 7.15 -10.56 20.23
CA GLY A 251 5.84 -10.65 20.87
C GLY A 251 4.68 -10.17 19.99
N LEU A 252 4.92 -9.99 18.69
CA LEU A 252 3.93 -9.51 17.72
C LEU A 252 3.27 -10.69 17.00
N GLY A 253 1.96 -10.60 16.79
CA GLY A 253 1.16 -11.67 16.19
C GLY A 253 1.01 -11.59 14.68
N VAL A 254 1.36 -10.46 14.07
CA VAL A 254 1.08 -10.17 12.66
C VAL A 254 2.34 -9.70 11.96
N LEU A 255 2.54 -10.20 10.74
CA LEU A 255 3.54 -9.70 9.79
C LEU A 255 2.85 -9.19 8.54
N ALA A 256 3.18 -7.98 8.10
CA ALA A 256 2.61 -7.34 6.93
C ALA A 256 3.71 -6.88 5.96
N LEU A 257 3.30 -6.62 4.72
CA LEU A 257 4.15 -6.08 3.67
C LEU A 257 3.31 -5.34 2.63
N ASN A 258 4.00 -4.61 1.76
CA ASN A 258 3.45 -4.04 0.54
C ASN A 258 4.17 -4.66 -0.68
N VAL A 259 3.43 -4.92 -1.75
CA VAL A 259 4.00 -5.40 -3.01
C VAL A 259 3.48 -4.55 -4.16
N PHE A 260 4.38 -4.06 -5.01
CA PHE A 260 4.00 -3.28 -6.19
C PHE A 260 3.29 -4.14 -7.24
N GLY A 261 2.39 -3.50 -7.99
CA GLY A 261 1.64 -4.15 -9.07
C GLY A 261 2.55 -4.69 -10.19
N SER A 262 3.70 -4.07 -10.39
CA SER A 262 4.78 -4.50 -11.31
C SER A 262 5.44 -5.83 -10.90
N ASN A 263 5.26 -6.31 -9.65
CA ASN A 263 5.90 -7.52 -9.13
C ASN A 263 4.90 -8.67 -8.83
N PRO A 264 4.22 -9.23 -9.86
CA PRO A 264 3.27 -10.33 -9.65
C PRO A 264 3.95 -11.63 -9.17
N GLY A 265 5.27 -11.75 -9.36
CA GLY A 265 6.06 -12.88 -8.88
C GLY A 265 6.13 -12.93 -7.35
N ALA A 266 6.47 -11.81 -6.74
CA ALA A 266 6.50 -11.66 -5.29
C ALA A 266 5.10 -11.84 -4.69
N ARG A 267 4.07 -11.23 -5.29
CA ARG A 267 2.69 -11.41 -4.84
C ARG A 267 2.27 -12.89 -4.76
N ARG A 268 2.53 -13.68 -5.83
CA ARG A 268 2.22 -15.12 -5.81
C ARG A 268 3.03 -15.89 -4.76
N LEU A 269 4.25 -15.46 -4.46
CA LEU A 269 5.05 -16.03 -3.37
C LEU A 269 4.36 -15.79 -2.03
N TYR A 270 3.96 -14.55 -1.75
CA TYR A 270 3.28 -14.18 -0.50
C TYR A 270 1.96 -14.92 -0.33
N GLU A 271 1.14 -15.02 -1.37
CA GLU A 271 -0.12 -15.79 -1.36
C GLU A 271 0.12 -17.27 -1.01
N ARG A 272 1.16 -17.91 -1.57
CA ARG A 272 1.52 -19.31 -1.22
C ARG A 272 2.01 -19.47 0.22
N GLU A 273 2.62 -18.44 0.79
CA GLU A 273 3.06 -18.43 2.20
C GLU A 273 1.95 -17.98 3.16
N GLY A 274 0.69 -17.91 2.70
CA GLY A 274 -0.47 -17.64 3.54
C GLY A 274 -0.78 -16.16 3.77
N TYR A 275 -0.05 -15.24 3.13
CA TYR A 275 -0.39 -13.82 3.21
C TYR A 275 -1.71 -13.56 2.48
N ARG A 276 -2.63 -12.87 3.14
CA ARG A 276 -3.88 -12.42 2.54
C ARG A 276 -3.83 -10.95 2.20
N VAL A 277 -4.47 -10.59 1.10
CA VAL A 277 -4.65 -9.18 0.71
C VAL A 277 -5.53 -8.48 1.74
N THR A 278 -5.17 -7.27 2.14
CA THR A 278 -5.99 -6.38 2.96
C THR A 278 -6.44 -5.15 2.19
N GLU A 279 -5.58 -4.62 1.33
CA GLU A 279 -5.85 -3.43 0.52
C GLU A 279 -5.19 -3.57 -0.84
N SER A 280 -5.85 -3.13 -1.91
CA SER A 280 -5.23 -2.88 -3.21
C SER A 280 -5.38 -1.40 -3.54
N LEU A 281 -4.26 -0.76 -3.89
CA LEU A 281 -4.22 0.61 -4.39
C LEU A 281 -4.28 0.59 -5.91
N TRP A 282 -5.14 1.42 -6.47
CA TRP A 282 -5.40 1.50 -7.90
C TRP A 282 -5.14 2.91 -8.40
N SER A 283 -4.79 3.03 -9.67
CA SER A 283 -4.74 4.28 -10.41
C SER A 283 -5.48 4.16 -11.74
N LEU A 284 -6.13 5.27 -12.13
CA LEU A 284 -6.86 5.37 -13.38
C LEU A 284 -6.73 6.81 -13.92
N PRO A 285 -6.35 7.03 -15.19
CA PRO A 285 -6.34 8.37 -15.78
C PRO A 285 -7.74 9.00 -15.77
N ILE A 286 -7.82 10.28 -15.39
CA ILE A 286 -9.05 11.06 -15.50
C ILE A 286 -9.25 11.41 -16.98
N PRO A 287 -10.39 11.03 -17.59
CA PRO A 287 -10.64 11.30 -19.01
C PRO A 287 -10.63 12.82 -19.30
N ARG A 288 -9.92 13.22 -20.35
CA ARG A 288 -9.98 14.59 -20.85
C ARG A 288 -11.19 14.71 -21.77
N ARG A 289 -12.19 15.47 -21.38
CA ARG A 289 -13.33 15.83 -22.24
C ARG A 289 -13.12 17.19 -22.88
#